data_84b6c3a7f9814658c08538fd4bb6cfbc
#
_entry.id   84b6c3a7f9814658c08538fd4bb6cfbc
#
_cell.length_a   1.000
_cell.length_b   1.000
_cell.length_c   1.000
_cell.angle_alpha   90.00
_cell.angle_beta   90.00
_cell.angle_gamma   90.00
#
_symmetry.space_group_name_H-M   'P 1'
#
loop_
_entity.id
_entity.type
_entity.pdbx_description
1 polymer ?
#
loop_
_entity_poly.entity_id
_entity_poly.type
_entity_poly.pdbx_seq_one_letter_code
_entity_poly.pdbx_strand_id
1 'polypeptide(L)'
;VGKEYYLTRGHYHDKDEAEIYINLSGRGGLLMQTKKGETMYLDLKPGDIGYVPPGWGHRTINTGDEKMVFFFVYPSDAGHDYGLVKEKGFAKIVVEKNSAPKVVDNPKF
;
A
#
# COMPACT_ATOMS: atom_id res chain seq x y z
N VAL A 1 -10.32 -16.52 -2.31
CA VAL A 1 -10.65 -15.22 -1.76
C VAL A 1 -11.01 -14.15 -2.80
N GLY A 2 -11.01 -14.50 -4.07
CA GLY A 2 -11.28 -13.57 -5.14
C GLY A 2 -10.00 -13.01 -5.75
N LYS A 3 -10.18 -12.14 -6.74
CA LYS A 3 -9.07 -11.53 -7.47
C LYS A 3 -8.37 -10.49 -6.60
N GLU A 4 -7.07 -10.61 -6.46
CA GLU A 4 -6.28 -9.64 -5.71
C GLU A 4 -5.97 -8.42 -6.57
N TYR A 5 -6.15 -7.24 -5.99
CA TYR A 5 -5.68 -5.99 -6.57
C TYR A 5 -4.29 -5.67 -6.05
N TYR A 6 -3.43 -5.18 -6.92
CA TYR A 6 -2.10 -4.74 -6.52
C TYR A 6 -1.55 -3.73 -7.54
N LEU A 7 -0.46 -3.09 -7.19
CA LEU A 7 0.32 -2.24 -8.08
C LEU A 7 1.80 -2.39 -7.78
N THR A 8 2.19 -2.25 -6.53
CA THR A 8 3.58 -2.41 -6.11
C THR A 8 3.70 -3.53 -5.09
N ARG A 9 4.92 -4.08 -4.95
CA ARG A 9 5.23 -5.05 -3.91
C ARG A 9 5.14 -4.44 -2.53
N GLY A 10 5.60 -3.20 -2.41
CA GLY A 10 5.69 -2.52 -1.14
C GLY A 10 7.01 -2.76 -0.44
N HIS A 11 7.27 -1.95 0.57
CA HIS A 11 8.51 -2.00 1.34
C HIS A 11 8.36 -1.23 2.64
N TYR A 12 9.35 -1.40 3.53
CA TYR A 12 9.61 -0.49 4.64
C TYR A 12 10.75 0.42 4.24
N HIS A 13 10.88 1.57 4.89
CA HIS A 13 12.08 2.40 4.73
C HIS A 13 13.19 1.86 5.64
N ASP A 14 14.44 1.99 5.21
CA ASP A 14 15.59 1.62 6.04
C ASP A 14 15.65 2.47 7.30
N LYS A 15 15.20 3.72 7.20
CA LYS A 15 15.09 4.66 8.32
C LYS A 15 13.63 4.90 8.65
N ASP A 16 13.33 5.27 9.89
CA ASP A 16 11.98 5.60 10.33
C ASP A 16 11.60 6.99 9.83
N GLU A 17 11.26 7.08 8.56
CA GLU A 17 10.89 8.34 7.92
C GLU A 17 9.54 8.20 7.20
N ALA A 18 8.80 9.29 7.17
CA ALA A 18 7.47 9.35 6.58
C ALA A 18 7.52 9.49 5.07
N GLU A 19 6.39 9.20 4.44
CA GLU A 19 6.20 9.40 3.00
C GLU A 19 4.79 9.92 2.76
N ILE A 20 4.62 10.75 1.74
CA ILE A 20 3.32 11.29 1.35
C ILE A 20 3.02 10.85 -0.07
N TYR A 21 1.80 10.36 -0.30
CA TYR A 21 1.30 9.99 -1.62
C TYR A 21 0.14 10.90 -1.98
N ILE A 22 0.11 11.36 -3.22
CA ILE A 22 -1.01 12.13 -3.77
C ILE A 22 -1.50 11.40 -5.00
N ASN A 23 -2.75 10.94 -5.01
CA ASN A 23 -3.31 10.31 -6.18
C ASN A 23 -3.70 11.37 -7.20
N LEU A 24 -3.14 11.29 -8.40
CA LEU A 24 -3.41 12.22 -9.49
C LEU A 24 -4.49 11.72 -10.43
N SER A 25 -4.58 10.41 -10.62
CA SER A 25 -5.48 9.82 -11.61
C SER A 25 -5.69 8.34 -11.30
N GLY A 26 -6.88 7.84 -11.61
CA GLY A 26 -7.22 6.44 -11.38
C GLY A 26 -7.76 6.18 -9.99
N ARG A 27 -8.10 4.93 -9.72
CA ARG A 27 -8.68 4.51 -8.46
C ARG A 27 -7.77 3.51 -7.77
N GLY A 28 -7.48 3.74 -6.51
CA GLY A 28 -6.66 2.82 -5.75
C GLY A 28 -6.40 3.31 -4.34
N GLY A 29 -5.34 2.82 -3.73
CA GLY A 29 -5.05 3.19 -2.36
C GLY A 29 -3.70 2.72 -1.86
N LEU A 30 -3.53 2.90 -0.56
CA LEU A 30 -2.34 2.49 0.18
C LEU A 30 -2.71 1.44 1.20
N LEU A 31 -2.06 0.28 1.10
CA LEU A 31 -2.12 -0.75 2.14
C LEU A 31 -0.87 -0.61 2.99
N MET A 32 -1.05 -0.44 4.29
CA MET A 32 0.04 -0.17 5.21
C MET A 32 0.04 -1.16 6.36
N GLN A 33 1.22 -1.44 6.89
CA GLN A 33 1.33 -2.27 8.09
C GLN A 33 2.57 -1.91 8.91
N THR A 34 2.50 -2.13 10.22
CA THR A 34 3.67 -2.06 11.09
C THR A 34 4.31 -3.45 11.18
N LYS A 35 5.55 -3.49 11.65
CA LYS A 35 6.24 -4.77 11.90
C LYS A 35 5.58 -5.56 13.03
N LYS A 36 4.74 -4.93 13.83
CA LYS A 36 3.98 -5.56 14.90
C LYS A 36 2.65 -6.18 14.43
N GLY A 37 2.27 -5.94 13.18
CA GLY A 37 1.05 -6.53 12.62
C GLY A 37 -0.15 -5.61 12.56
N GLU A 38 -0.03 -4.34 12.93
CA GLU A 38 -1.09 -3.37 12.71
C GLU A 38 -1.23 -3.10 11.22
N THR A 39 -2.45 -2.96 10.73
CA THR A 39 -2.72 -2.74 9.30
C THR A 39 -3.72 -1.62 9.10
N MET A 40 -3.61 -0.95 7.96
CA MET A 40 -4.55 0.09 7.55
C MET A 40 -4.61 0.15 6.03
N TYR A 41 -5.80 0.34 5.49
CA TYR A 41 -5.98 0.60 4.07
C TYR A 41 -6.63 1.95 3.87
N LEU A 42 -6.02 2.81 3.06
CA LEU A 42 -6.53 4.12 2.70
C LEU A 42 -6.97 4.09 1.24
N ASP A 43 -8.26 4.26 0.97
CA ASP A 43 -8.77 4.42 -0.38
C ASP A 43 -8.51 5.86 -0.82
N LEU A 44 -7.80 6.03 -1.94
CA LEU A 44 -7.39 7.35 -2.44
C LEU A 44 -8.05 7.62 -3.79
N LYS A 45 -8.92 8.62 -3.82
CA LYS A 45 -9.48 9.15 -5.06
C LYS A 45 -8.54 10.20 -5.64
N PRO A 46 -8.66 10.57 -6.92
CA PRO A 46 -7.87 11.67 -7.46
C PRO A 46 -7.99 12.93 -6.59
N GLY A 47 -6.84 13.49 -6.23
CA GLY A 47 -6.75 14.64 -5.34
C GLY A 47 -6.58 14.30 -3.86
N ASP A 48 -6.79 13.06 -3.46
CA ASP A 48 -6.58 12.64 -2.07
C ASP A 48 -5.10 12.49 -1.74
N ILE A 49 -4.77 12.76 -0.49
CA ILE A 49 -3.41 12.66 0.02
C ILE A 49 -3.37 11.57 1.10
N GLY A 50 -2.45 10.62 0.93
CA GLY A 50 -2.19 9.59 1.91
C GLY A 50 -0.88 9.84 2.63
N TYR A 51 -0.88 9.69 3.94
CA TYR A 51 0.32 9.86 4.76
C TYR A 51 0.76 8.49 5.28
N VAL A 52 2.03 8.16 5.04
CA VAL A 52 2.65 6.95 5.59
C VAL A 52 3.54 7.37 6.74
N PRO A 53 3.16 7.08 8.00
CA PRO A 53 3.99 7.44 9.15
C PRO A 53 5.31 6.69 9.16
N PRO A 54 6.32 7.19 9.90
CA PRO A 54 7.55 6.42 10.11
C PRO A 54 7.24 5.04 10.70
N GLY A 55 7.99 4.04 10.27
CA GLY A 55 7.86 2.67 10.78
C GLY A 55 6.79 1.82 10.09
N TRP A 56 6.01 2.40 9.19
CA TRP A 56 4.99 1.65 8.46
C TRP A 56 5.52 1.19 7.10
N GLY A 57 5.40 -0.11 6.83
CA GLY A 57 5.55 -0.62 5.48
C GLY A 57 4.31 -0.29 4.67
N HIS A 58 4.46 -0.14 3.38
CA HIS A 58 3.36 0.29 2.53
C HIS A 58 3.51 -0.25 1.11
N ARG A 59 2.37 -0.37 0.45
CA ARG A 59 2.31 -0.68 -0.98
C ARG A 59 1.12 0.04 -1.59
N THR A 60 1.25 0.38 -2.87
CA THR A 60 0.14 0.97 -3.62
C THR A 60 -0.68 -0.13 -4.28
N ILE A 61 -1.98 0.09 -4.32
CA ILE A 61 -2.95 -0.86 -4.87
C ILE A 61 -3.77 -0.14 -5.93
N ASN A 62 -3.85 -0.69 -7.13
CA ASN A 62 -4.75 -0.18 -8.17
C ASN A 62 -6.03 -1.03 -8.13
N THR A 63 -7.14 -0.42 -7.77
CA THR A 63 -8.44 -1.10 -7.68
C THR A 63 -9.37 -0.75 -8.84
N GLY A 64 -8.90 0.06 -9.80
CA GLY A 64 -9.68 0.45 -10.95
C GLY A 64 -9.31 -0.34 -12.21
N ASP A 65 -9.94 0.04 -13.32
CA ASP A 65 -9.72 -0.59 -14.63
C ASP A 65 -8.69 0.15 -15.46
N GLU A 66 -8.26 1.32 -15.03
CA GLU A 66 -7.33 2.19 -15.75
C GLU A 66 -6.05 2.37 -14.98
N LYS A 67 -5.05 3.00 -15.60
CA LYS A 67 -3.80 3.34 -14.94
C LYS A 67 -4.05 4.23 -13.74
N MET A 68 -3.34 3.93 -12.65
CA MET A 68 -3.29 4.80 -11.50
C MET A 68 -2.00 5.60 -11.59
N VAL A 69 -2.11 6.93 -11.46
CA VAL A 69 -0.95 7.83 -11.45
C VAL A 69 -0.92 8.55 -10.11
N PHE A 70 0.18 8.45 -9.44
CA PHE A 70 0.34 9.11 -8.13
C PHE A 70 1.70 9.79 -8.04
N PHE A 71 1.74 10.80 -7.20
CA PHE A 71 2.96 11.55 -6.87
C PHE A 71 3.32 11.23 -5.44
N PHE A 72 4.60 11.00 -5.16
CA PHE A 72 5.02 10.69 -3.80
C PHE A 72 6.28 11.48 -3.43
N VAL A 73 6.39 11.77 -2.14
CA VAL A 73 7.50 12.53 -1.58
C VAL A 73 8.02 11.81 -0.36
N TYR A 74 9.32 11.58 -0.31
CA TYR A 74 9.98 10.99 0.84
C TYR A 74 11.43 11.50 0.91
N PRO A 75 12.07 11.46 2.10
CA PRO A 75 13.46 11.86 2.22
C PRO A 75 14.37 11.00 1.35
N SER A 76 15.35 11.61 0.69
CA SER A 76 16.23 10.89 -0.24
C SER A 76 17.08 9.81 0.42
N ASP A 77 17.26 9.87 1.74
CA ASP A 77 18.04 8.90 2.50
C ASP A 77 17.18 7.85 3.23
N ALA A 78 15.88 7.81 2.95
CA ALA A 78 14.98 6.86 3.61
C ALA A 78 15.34 5.40 3.32
N GLY A 79 15.81 5.11 2.11
CA GLY A 79 16.14 3.75 1.70
C GLY A 79 14.90 2.88 1.49
N HIS A 80 15.13 1.63 1.13
CA HIS A 80 14.05 0.67 0.91
C HIS A 80 14.44 -0.67 1.52
N ASP A 81 13.62 -1.17 2.44
CA ASP A 81 13.79 -2.49 3.03
C ASP A 81 12.67 -3.41 2.54
N TYR A 82 13.00 -4.32 1.66
CA TYR A 82 12.06 -5.29 1.11
C TYR A 82 12.09 -6.64 1.85
N GLY A 83 12.99 -6.81 2.81
CA GLY A 83 13.25 -8.11 3.42
C GLY A 83 12.01 -8.78 4.01
N LEU A 84 11.32 -8.09 4.90
CA LEU A 84 10.14 -8.64 5.57
C LEU A 84 8.99 -8.84 4.57
N VAL A 85 8.77 -7.90 3.67
CA VAL A 85 7.72 -7.99 2.66
C VAL A 85 8.00 -9.14 1.68
N LYS A 86 9.25 -9.30 1.28
CA LYS A 86 9.65 -10.39 0.38
C LYS A 86 9.44 -11.75 1.03
N GLU A 87 9.70 -11.85 2.32
CA GLU A 87 9.57 -13.11 3.07
C GLU A 87 8.12 -13.45 3.38
N LYS A 88 7.36 -12.51 3.91
CA LYS A 88 6.01 -12.77 4.44
C LYS A 88 4.88 -12.09 3.68
N GLY A 89 5.18 -11.06 2.91
CA GLY A 89 4.17 -10.21 2.30
C GLY A 89 3.49 -9.31 3.33
N PHE A 90 2.29 -8.89 3.03
CA PHE A 90 1.47 -8.08 3.94
C PHE A 90 0.44 -8.97 4.63
N ALA A 91 0.08 -8.60 5.87
CA ALA A 91 -0.90 -9.33 6.64
C ALA A 91 -2.29 -9.29 6.02
N LYS A 92 -2.59 -8.24 5.28
CA LYS A 92 -3.85 -8.07 4.56
C LYS A 92 -3.59 -7.97 3.07
N ILE A 93 -4.61 -8.28 2.28
CA ILE A 93 -4.63 -8.07 0.83
C ILE A 93 -5.96 -7.41 0.46
N VAL A 94 -6.00 -6.79 -0.71
CA VAL A 94 -7.23 -6.17 -1.23
C VAL A 94 -7.71 -7.03 -2.39
N VAL A 95 -8.94 -7.52 -2.31
CA VAL A 95 -9.51 -8.42 -3.31
C VAL A 95 -10.82 -7.85 -3.85
N GLU A 96 -11.18 -8.30 -5.07
CA GLU A 96 -12.49 -7.99 -5.63
C GLU A 96 -13.53 -8.89 -4.99
N LYS A 97 -14.59 -8.29 -4.44
CA LYS A 97 -15.73 -9.02 -3.91
C LYS A 97 -17.00 -8.25 -4.25
N ASN A 98 -17.94 -8.91 -4.96
CA ASN A 98 -19.17 -8.28 -5.42
C ASN A 98 -18.89 -7.01 -6.23
N SER A 99 -17.89 -7.08 -7.12
CA SER A 99 -17.44 -5.96 -7.98
C SER A 99 -16.91 -4.76 -7.22
N ALA A 100 -16.47 -4.94 -5.98
CA ALA A 100 -15.91 -3.86 -5.15
C ALA A 100 -14.65 -4.33 -4.42
N PRO A 101 -13.70 -3.41 -4.14
CA PRO A 101 -12.53 -3.75 -3.33
C PRO A 101 -12.90 -4.09 -1.90
N LYS A 102 -12.27 -5.12 -1.35
CA LYS A 102 -12.44 -5.51 0.04
C LYS A 102 -11.09 -5.91 0.62
N VAL A 103 -10.78 -5.41 1.82
CA VAL A 103 -9.57 -5.78 2.55
C VAL A 103 -9.84 -7.05 3.34
N VAL A 104 -9.02 -8.07 3.13
CA VAL A 104 -9.15 -9.37 3.79
C VAL A 104 -7.80 -9.84 4.30
N ASP A 105 -7.82 -10.84 5.17
CA ASP A 105 -6.57 -11.45 5.65
C ASP A 105 -5.83 -12.13 4.50
N ASN A 106 -4.52 -12.02 4.51
CA ASN A 106 -3.68 -12.69 3.53
C ASN A 106 -3.49 -14.15 3.97
N PRO A 107 -4.01 -15.12 3.22
CA PRO A 107 -3.89 -16.52 3.62
C PRO A 107 -2.45 -17.06 3.57
N LYS A 108 -1.54 -16.34 2.93
CA LYS A 108 -0.14 -16.74 2.82
C LYS A 108 0.76 -16.09 3.87
N PHE A 109 0.20 -15.20 4.70
CA PHE A 109 0.99 -14.45 5.68
C PHE A 109 1.37 -15.28 6.89
#